data_56a7bff1a490c7ad575fcc3772b0a96a
#
_entry.id   56a7bff1a490c7ad575fcc3772b0a96a
#
_cell.length_a   1.000
_cell.length_b   1.000
_cell.length_c   1.000
_cell.angle_alpha   90.00
_cell.angle_beta   90.00
_cell.angle_gamma   90.00
#
_symmetry.space_group_name_H-M   'P 1'
#
loop_
_entity.id
_entity.type
_entity.pdbx_description
1 polymer ?
#
loop_
_entity_poly.entity_id
_entity_poly.type
_entity_poly.pdbx_seq_one_letter_code
_entity_poly.pdbx_strand_id
1 'polypeptide(L)'
;MPDDYMRWVPTCHHNHNLIDFGKKFMALTKKQYLYMMYVWGHSYEFERNNNWEVIENFCEMIANRDDIWYATNSEIVEYNELFDRLEFFSDNEYVHNPSVKSVWLAVNNDTIIEVKGGETVKL
;
A
#
# COMPACT_ATOMS: atom_id res chain seq x y z
N MET A 1 3.35 -2.16 -7.49
CA MET A 1 4.05 -2.97 -6.47
C MET A 1 5.44 -3.31 -7.00
N PRO A 2 6.45 -3.61 -6.16
CA PRO A 2 7.76 -4.04 -6.65
C PRO A 2 7.67 -5.39 -7.38
N ASP A 3 8.40 -5.53 -8.48
CA ASP A 3 8.55 -6.82 -9.19
C ASP A 3 9.51 -7.76 -8.46
N ASP A 4 10.37 -7.20 -7.59
CA ASP A 4 11.34 -7.92 -6.77
C ASP A 4 11.32 -7.33 -5.35
N TYR A 5 10.85 -8.10 -4.38
CA TYR A 5 10.75 -7.67 -2.98
C TYR A 5 12.11 -7.46 -2.28
N MET A 6 13.21 -7.85 -2.92
CA MET A 6 14.56 -7.52 -2.45
C MET A 6 15.06 -6.18 -3.03
N ARG A 7 14.29 -5.55 -3.93
CA ARG A 7 14.66 -4.31 -4.63
C ARG A 7 13.51 -3.32 -4.65
N TRP A 8 13.28 -2.66 -3.53
CA TRP A 8 12.26 -1.62 -3.43
C TRP A 8 12.75 -0.32 -4.06
N VAL A 9 12.01 0.14 -5.06
CA VAL A 9 12.28 1.45 -5.69
C VAL A 9 11.49 2.51 -4.93
N PRO A 10 12.16 3.47 -4.27
CA PRO A 10 11.47 4.50 -3.51
C PRO A 10 10.76 5.50 -4.42
N THR A 11 9.68 6.09 -3.91
CA THR A 11 8.98 7.21 -4.57
C THR A 11 9.85 8.45 -4.59
N CYS A 12 10.50 8.76 -3.46
CA CYS A 12 11.42 9.88 -3.34
C CYS A 12 12.39 9.72 -2.15
N HIS A 13 13.46 10.47 -2.19
CA HIS A 13 14.26 10.76 -1.01
C HIS A 13 13.62 11.89 -0.21
N HIS A 14 13.70 11.87 1.15
CA HIS A 14 13.04 12.85 2.02
C HIS A 14 13.45 14.30 1.72
N ASN A 15 14.65 14.52 1.20
CA ASN A 15 15.13 15.86 0.82
C ASN A 15 14.65 16.32 -0.58
N HIS A 16 13.90 15.50 -1.30
CA HIS A 16 13.44 15.79 -2.67
C HIS A 16 11.92 15.90 -2.75
N ASN A 17 11.40 17.12 -2.55
CA ASN A 17 9.97 17.45 -2.74
C ASN A 17 8.99 16.53 -1.97
N LEU A 18 9.37 16.05 -0.79
CA LEU A 18 8.59 15.10 0.02
C LEU A 18 7.14 15.53 0.21
N ILE A 19 6.92 16.79 0.59
CA ILE A 19 5.58 17.35 0.83
C ILE A 19 4.72 17.33 -0.44
N ASP A 20 5.30 17.67 -1.59
CA ASP A 20 4.56 17.67 -2.85
C ASP A 20 4.21 16.26 -3.32
N PHE A 21 5.12 15.29 -3.11
CA PHE A 21 4.81 13.88 -3.36
C PHE A 21 3.70 13.37 -2.43
N GLY A 22 3.74 13.73 -1.15
CA GLY A 22 2.68 13.40 -0.20
C GLY A 22 1.33 13.97 -0.62
N LYS A 23 1.26 15.25 -1.01
CA LYS A 23 0.03 15.87 -1.52
C LYS A 23 -0.51 15.16 -2.77
N LYS A 24 0.37 14.81 -3.71
CA LYS A 24 0.00 14.04 -4.91
C LYS A 24 -0.53 12.66 -4.55
N PHE A 25 0.12 11.97 -3.63
CA PHE A 25 -0.32 10.66 -3.15
C PHE A 25 -1.72 10.72 -2.54
N MET A 26 -1.98 11.68 -1.65
CA MET A 26 -3.30 11.88 -1.04
C MET A 26 -4.38 12.29 -2.03
N ALA A 27 -4.02 12.86 -3.18
CA ALA A 27 -4.95 13.25 -4.24
C ALA A 27 -5.32 12.09 -5.18
N LEU A 28 -4.72 10.89 -5.00
CA LEU A 28 -5.05 9.72 -5.81
C LEU A 28 -6.41 9.16 -5.39
N THR A 29 -7.35 9.12 -6.32
CA THR A 29 -8.75 8.73 -6.04
C THR A 29 -9.22 7.46 -6.77
N LYS A 30 -8.40 6.95 -7.70
CA LYS A 30 -8.78 5.76 -8.49
C LYS A 30 -8.65 4.50 -7.66
N LYS A 31 -9.77 3.82 -7.40
CA LYS A 31 -9.85 2.62 -6.56
C LYS A 31 -9.35 1.34 -7.23
N GLN A 32 -9.24 1.32 -8.56
CA GLN A 32 -8.77 0.15 -9.32
C GLN A 32 -7.26 -0.05 -9.29
N TYR A 33 -6.51 0.82 -8.65
CA TYR A 33 -5.06 0.71 -8.53
C TYR A 33 -4.63 0.73 -7.07
N LEU A 34 -3.68 -0.12 -6.73
CA LEU A 34 -2.94 -0.02 -5.47
C LEU A 34 -1.79 0.95 -5.66
N TYR A 35 -1.84 2.07 -4.98
CA TYR A 35 -0.77 3.05 -4.96
C TYR A 35 0.11 2.82 -3.74
N MET A 36 1.41 2.98 -3.92
CA MET A 36 2.38 2.90 -2.83
C MET A 36 3.20 4.17 -2.79
N MET A 37 3.35 4.75 -1.61
CA MET A 37 4.31 5.79 -1.34
C MET A 37 5.42 5.25 -0.45
N TYR A 38 6.64 5.20 -0.97
CA TYR A 38 7.81 4.68 -0.28
C TYR A 38 8.89 5.75 -0.23
N VAL A 39 9.12 6.28 0.96
CA VAL A 39 10.10 7.34 1.22
C VAL A 39 11.34 6.72 1.83
N TRP A 40 12.51 7.18 1.40
CA TRP A 40 13.78 6.75 1.97
C TRP A 40 14.66 7.92 2.38
N GLY A 41 15.71 7.64 3.13
CA GLY A 41 16.71 8.58 3.57
C GLY A 41 17.31 8.20 4.91
N HIS A 42 18.16 9.03 5.45
CA HIS A 42 18.84 8.78 6.72
C HIS A 42 18.51 9.86 7.73
N SER A 43 18.24 9.48 8.98
CA SER A 43 17.87 10.42 10.04
C SER A 43 18.94 11.48 10.33
N TYR A 44 20.24 11.12 10.20
CA TYR A 44 21.34 12.08 10.40
C TYR A 44 21.34 13.24 9.39
N GLU A 45 20.66 13.08 8.25
CA GLU A 45 20.58 14.14 7.24
C GLU A 45 19.70 15.28 7.68
N PHE A 46 18.64 15.00 8.48
CA PHE A 46 17.80 16.05 9.07
C PHE A 46 18.61 16.93 10.04
N GLU A 47 19.45 16.30 10.86
CA GLU A 47 20.35 17.03 11.79
C GLU A 47 21.35 17.88 11.01
N ARG A 48 22.02 17.27 10.02
CA ARG A 48 23.01 17.97 9.20
C ARG A 48 22.45 19.15 8.42
N ASN A 49 21.21 19.01 7.91
CA ASN A 49 20.54 20.02 7.10
C ASN A 49 19.68 20.98 7.96
N ASN A 50 19.58 20.73 9.29
CA ASN A 50 18.73 21.46 10.20
C ASN A 50 17.29 21.62 9.68
N ASN A 51 16.68 20.51 9.26
CA ASN A 51 15.37 20.49 8.59
C ASN A 51 14.43 19.36 9.08
N TRP A 52 14.45 19.05 10.38
CA TRP A 52 13.57 18.07 10.99
C TRP A 52 12.09 18.37 10.73
N GLU A 53 11.71 19.62 10.62
CA GLU A 53 10.36 20.07 10.32
C GLU A 53 9.80 19.48 9.00
N VAL A 54 10.66 19.09 8.06
CA VAL A 54 10.22 18.49 6.79
C VAL A 54 9.54 17.15 7.02
N ILE A 55 10.16 16.27 7.83
CA ILE A 55 9.57 14.96 8.12
C ILE A 55 8.41 15.07 9.11
N GLU A 56 8.49 15.98 10.07
CA GLU A 56 7.41 16.23 11.02
C GLU A 56 6.15 16.71 10.32
N ASN A 57 6.25 17.73 9.47
CA ASN A 57 5.14 18.23 8.65
C ASN A 57 4.59 17.15 7.69
N PHE A 58 5.46 16.33 7.12
CA PHE A 58 5.03 15.23 6.27
C PHE A 58 4.22 14.18 7.05
N CYS A 59 4.73 13.75 8.21
CA CYS A 59 4.04 12.78 9.05
C CYS A 59 2.70 13.33 9.55
N GLU A 60 2.64 14.59 9.98
CA GLU A 60 1.39 15.24 10.39
C GLU A 60 0.37 15.29 9.23
N MET A 61 0.83 15.61 8.03
CA MET A 61 -0.01 15.73 6.84
C MET A 61 -0.65 14.39 6.44
N ILE A 62 0.08 13.28 6.53
CA ILE A 62 -0.42 11.97 6.08
C ILE A 62 -0.98 11.10 7.21
N ALA A 63 -0.80 11.47 8.48
CA ALA A 63 -1.23 10.65 9.62
C ALA A 63 -2.75 10.57 9.76
N ASN A 64 -3.23 9.51 10.43
CA ASN A 64 -4.63 9.32 10.84
C ASN A 64 -5.65 9.40 9.67
N ARG A 65 -5.29 8.86 8.53
CA ARG A 65 -6.18 8.79 7.37
C ARG A 65 -6.69 7.36 7.19
N ASP A 66 -7.99 7.20 7.08
CA ASP A 66 -8.66 5.91 6.90
C ASP A 66 -8.46 5.30 5.50
N ASP A 67 -8.04 6.13 4.53
CA ASP A 67 -7.75 5.74 3.15
C ASP A 67 -6.28 5.37 2.90
N ILE A 68 -5.44 5.39 3.94
CA ILE A 68 -4.02 5.02 3.88
C ILE A 68 -3.73 3.84 4.81
N TRP A 69 -3.21 2.77 4.24
CA TRP A 69 -2.63 1.68 5.01
C TRP A 69 -1.16 1.97 5.32
N TYR A 70 -0.86 2.21 6.58
CA TYR A 70 0.52 2.39 7.07
C TYR A 70 1.11 1.01 7.37
N ALA A 71 2.02 0.56 6.53
CA ALA A 71 2.54 -0.79 6.58
C ALA A 71 4.05 -0.85 6.54
N THR A 72 4.61 -1.86 7.16
CA THR A 72 6.00 -2.27 6.96
C THR A 72 6.17 -3.00 5.63
N ASN A 73 7.40 -3.07 5.13
CA ASN A 73 7.70 -3.83 3.92
C ASN A 73 7.25 -5.29 4.03
N SER A 74 7.45 -5.91 5.21
CA SER A 74 7.05 -7.30 5.46
C SER A 74 5.54 -7.50 5.37
N GLU A 75 4.75 -6.58 5.90
CA GLU A 75 3.29 -6.64 5.82
C GLU A 75 2.80 -6.52 4.38
N ILE A 76 3.43 -5.64 3.58
CA ILE A 76 3.09 -5.50 2.16
C ILE A 76 3.42 -6.77 1.39
N VAL A 77 4.60 -7.37 1.61
CA VAL A 77 4.99 -8.64 0.98
C VAL A 77 4.01 -9.74 1.35
N GLU A 78 3.75 -9.91 2.65
CA GLU A 78 2.80 -10.92 3.14
C GLU A 78 1.43 -10.76 2.48
N TYR A 79 0.90 -9.54 2.43
CA TYR A 79 -0.40 -9.29 1.82
C TYR A 79 -0.44 -9.63 0.32
N ASN A 80 0.61 -9.28 -0.42
CA ASN A 80 0.69 -9.62 -1.84
C ASN A 80 0.77 -11.14 -2.06
N GLU A 81 1.55 -11.85 -1.24
CA GLU A 81 1.61 -13.32 -1.31
C GLU A 81 0.25 -13.97 -1.00
N LEU A 82 -0.52 -13.41 -0.06
CA LEU A 82 -1.89 -13.88 0.21
C LEU A 82 -2.81 -13.63 -0.97
N PHE A 83 -2.70 -12.45 -1.59
CA PHE A 83 -3.47 -12.09 -2.77
C PHE A 83 -3.16 -13.01 -3.97
N ASP A 84 -1.89 -13.30 -4.21
CA ASP A 84 -1.43 -14.17 -5.30
C ASP A 84 -1.86 -15.63 -5.12
N ARG A 85 -2.20 -16.05 -3.89
CA ARG A 85 -2.71 -17.40 -3.59
C ARG A 85 -4.21 -17.55 -3.79
N LEU A 86 -4.94 -16.48 -4.08
CA LEU A 86 -6.37 -16.58 -4.35
C LEU A 86 -6.65 -17.47 -5.55
N GLU A 87 -7.59 -18.37 -5.39
CA GLU A 87 -7.99 -19.34 -6.42
C GLU A 87 -9.30 -18.88 -7.07
N PHE A 88 -9.23 -18.44 -8.31
CA PHE A 88 -10.40 -18.05 -9.09
C PHE A 88 -10.96 -19.26 -9.84
N PHE A 89 -12.28 -19.44 -9.78
CA PHE A 89 -12.94 -20.46 -10.55
C PHE A 89 -12.95 -20.11 -12.04
N SER A 90 -13.12 -21.13 -12.91
CA SER A 90 -12.97 -20.98 -14.36
C SER A 90 -13.92 -19.97 -15.03
N ASP A 91 -15.05 -19.68 -14.40
CA ASP A 91 -16.04 -18.67 -14.83
C ASP A 91 -15.78 -17.29 -14.24
N ASN A 92 -14.81 -17.16 -13.31
CA ASN A 92 -14.54 -15.98 -12.51
C ASN A 92 -15.75 -15.47 -11.70
N GLU A 93 -16.75 -16.30 -11.47
CA GLU A 93 -17.88 -15.95 -10.61
C GLU A 93 -17.58 -16.16 -9.12
N TYR A 94 -16.60 -16.98 -8.80
CA TYR A 94 -16.22 -17.32 -7.42
C TYR A 94 -14.72 -17.22 -7.23
N VAL A 95 -14.33 -16.86 -6.01
CA VAL A 95 -12.95 -16.85 -5.53
C VAL A 95 -12.85 -17.60 -4.21
N HIS A 96 -11.83 -18.43 -4.06
CA HIS A 96 -11.49 -19.10 -2.81
C HIS A 96 -10.18 -18.51 -2.25
N ASN A 97 -10.17 -18.27 -0.94
CA ASN A 97 -8.98 -17.87 -0.21
C ASN A 97 -8.42 -19.06 0.59
N PRO A 98 -7.39 -19.76 0.10
CA PRO A 98 -6.79 -20.90 0.82
C PRO A 98 -5.93 -20.48 2.02
N SER A 99 -5.78 -19.20 2.26
CA SER A 99 -4.95 -18.64 3.33
C SER A 99 -5.72 -18.54 4.66
N VAL A 100 -5.04 -18.10 5.72
CA VAL A 100 -5.65 -17.93 7.05
C VAL A 100 -6.10 -16.48 7.32
N LYS A 101 -5.63 -15.52 6.54
CA LYS A 101 -5.94 -14.09 6.68
C LYS A 101 -6.92 -13.64 5.60
N SER A 102 -7.69 -12.62 5.89
CA SER A 102 -8.58 -11.98 4.90
C SER A 102 -7.80 -11.27 3.80
N VAL A 103 -8.38 -11.32 2.60
CA VAL A 103 -7.92 -10.56 1.43
C VAL A 103 -9.11 -9.77 0.88
N TRP A 104 -8.88 -8.55 0.41
CA TRP A 104 -9.92 -7.69 -0.16
C TRP A 104 -9.75 -7.54 -1.66
N LEU A 105 -10.85 -7.66 -2.37
CA LEU A 105 -10.92 -7.54 -3.83
C LEU A 105 -11.79 -6.34 -4.22
N ALA A 106 -11.31 -5.56 -5.19
CA ALA A 106 -12.13 -4.59 -5.88
C ALA A 106 -12.80 -5.27 -7.08
N VAL A 107 -14.13 -5.42 -7.04
CA VAL A 107 -14.93 -6.03 -8.12
C VAL A 107 -15.66 -4.93 -8.88
N ASN A 108 -15.59 -4.96 -10.21
CA ASN A 108 -16.22 -3.98 -11.10
C ASN A 108 -15.88 -2.51 -10.76
N ASN A 109 -14.67 -2.28 -10.25
CA ASN A 109 -14.10 -0.97 -9.88
C ASN A 109 -14.75 -0.23 -8.70
N ASP A 110 -15.87 -0.71 -8.15
CA ASP A 110 -16.62 0.03 -7.11
C ASP A 110 -16.91 -0.78 -5.85
N THR A 111 -17.04 -2.09 -5.96
CA THR A 111 -17.41 -2.95 -4.83
C THR A 111 -16.17 -3.58 -4.23
N ILE A 112 -15.96 -3.35 -2.93
CA ILE A 112 -14.90 -4.04 -2.17
C ILE A 112 -15.50 -5.25 -1.48
N ILE A 113 -14.96 -6.42 -1.75
CA ILE A 113 -15.36 -7.69 -1.14
C ILE A 113 -14.22 -8.20 -0.27
N GLU A 114 -14.52 -8.53 0.98
CA GLU A 114 -13.63 -9.28 1.85
C GLU A 114 -13.79 -10.77 1.58
N VAL A 115 -12.68 -11.46 1.34
CA VAL A 115 -12.61 -12.92 1.27
C VAL A 115 -11.83 -13.43 2.47
N LYS A 116 -12.55 -13.94 3.47
CA LYS A 116 -11.93 -14.43 4.72
C LYS A 116 -11.13 -15.69 4.47
N GLY A 117 -10.18 -15.95 5.37
CA GLY A 117 -9.37 -17.17 5.31
C GLY A 117 -10.22 -18.43 5.28
N GLY A 118 -9.98 -19.31 4.31
CA GLY A 118 -10.73 -20.55 4.07
C GLY A 118 -12.11 -20.36 3.42
N GLU A 119 -12.50 -19.14 3.07
CA GLU A 119 -13.82 -18.84 2.50
C GLU A 119 -13.82 -18.89 0.98
N THR A 120 -14.98 -19.26 0.41
CA THR A 120 -15.28 -19.10 -1.02
C THR A 120 -16.42 -18.11 -1.16
N VAL A 121 -16.21 -17.06 -1.94
CA VAL A 121 -17.16 -15.95 -2.10
C VAL A 121 -17.54 -15.82 -3.58
N LYS A 122 -18.80 -15.44 -3.85
CA LYS A 122 -19.26 -15.06 -5.18
C LYS A 122 -18.85 -13.60 -5.46
N LEU A 123 -18.29 -13.35 -6.65
CA LEU A 123 -17.83 -12.03 -7.12
C LEU A 123 -18.95 -11.22 -7.77
#